data_eb90b2e955e8712d784f3a26f52ebdc1
#
_entry.id   eb90b2e955e8712d784f3a26f52ebdc1
#
_cell.length_a   1.000
_cell.length_b   1.000
_cell.length_c   1.000
_cell.angle_alpha   90.00
_cell.angle_beta   90.00
_cell.angle_gamma   90.00
#
_symmetry.space_group_name_H-M   'P 1'
#
loop_
_entity.id
_entity.type
_entity.pdbx_description
1 polymer ?
#
loop_
_entity_poly.entity_id
_entity_poly.type
_entity_poly.pdbx_seq_one_letter_code
_entity_poly.pdbx_strand_id
1 'polypeptide(L)'
;PSSFSIVDILDHLYGHVLNINPENLNSPDRDYFILSKGHGCGAFYSVLHKYGFLSSQDLIDYSTSKGILGGHPDSTKVPGAEASTGSLGHGFPTAVGIALGLKIKKENNNVFALLGDGECQEGTIWEAANIAANQKLNNLCAIVDWNGSAAQLLPIDDLPMKWKAFGWDVYEIDGHSSADLER
;
A
#
# COMPACT_ATOMS: atom_id res chain seq x y z
N PRO A 1 -2.63 16.32 -4.09
CA PRO A 1 -3.84 15.68 -3.53
C PRO A 1 -3.56 14.24 -3.08
N SER A 2 -3.00 13.39 -3.97
CA SER A 2 -2.83 11.95 -3.73
C SER A 2 -1.88 11.54 -2.59
N SER A 3 -1.05 12.44 -2.09
CA SER A 3 -0.19 12.19 -0.92
C SER A 3 -0.88 12.59 0.39
N PHE A 4 -1.63 13.70 0.40
CA PHE A 4 -2.29 14.17 1.61
C PHE A 4 -3.43 13.25 2.08
N SER A 5 -4.12 12.59 1.15
CA SER A 5 -5.21 11.67 1.49
C SER A 5 -4.76 10.39 2.22
N ILE A 6 -3.45 10.09 2.18
CA ILE A 6 -2.92 8.83 2.72
C ILE A 6 -1.86 9.01 3.81
N VAL A 7 -1.50 10.25 4.16
CA VAL A 7 -0.39 10.49 5.09
C VAL A 7 -0.69 9.94 6.49
N ASP A 8 -1.91 10.14 7.00
CA ASP A 8 -2.31 9.66 8.33
C ASP A 8 -2.41 8.13 8.35
N ILE A 9 -2.91 7.54 7.26
CA ILE A 9 -2.97 6.08 7.08
C ILE A 9 -1.55 5.49 7.14
N LEU A 10 -0.63 6.06 6.37
CA LEU A 10 0.76 5.59 6.33
C LEU A 10 1.45 5.78 7.68
N ASP A 11 1.24 6.94 8.31
CA ASP A 11 1.83 7.21 9.62
C ASP A 11 1.34 6.23 10.68
N HIS A 12 0.04 5.92 10.69
CA HIS A 12 -0.54 4.94 11.58
C HIS A 12 -0.01 3.53 11.32
N LEU A 13 0.06 3.11 10.06
CA LEU A 13 0.58 1.80 9.68
C LEU A 13 2.02 1.61 10.15
N TYR A 14 2.92 2.54 9.85
CA TYR A 14 4.33 2.43 10.21
C TYR A 14 4.60 2.65 11.70
N GLY A 15 3.74 3.42 12.38
CA GLY A 15 3.89 3.73 13.80
C GLY A 15 3.32 2.68 14.74
N HIS A 16 2.26 1.97 14.32
CA HIS A 16 1.44 1.17 15.25
C HIS A 16 1.08 -0.24 14.77
N VAL A 17 1.10 -0.50 13.47
CA VAL A 17 0.56 -1.75 12.90
C VAL A 17 1.65 -2.65 12.35
N LEU A 18 2.52 -2.10 11.49
CA LEU A 18 3.51 -2.88 10.76
C LEU A 18 4.70 -3.29 11.66
N ASN A 19 5.02 -4.55 11.65
CA ASN A 19 6.31 -5.04 12.17
C ASN A 19 7.41 -4.82 11.12
N ILE A 20 7.77 -3.56 10.87
CA ILE A 20 8.84 -3.18 9.94
C ILE A 20 9.59 -1.95 10.46
N ASN A 21 10.91 -2.00 10.40
CA ASN A 21 11.79 -0.87 10.71
C ASN A 21 13.11 -1.02 9.93
N PRO A 22 13.99 -0.01 9.91
CA PRO A 22 15.25 -0.09 9.17
C PRO A 22 16.17 -1.25 9.56
N GLU A 23 16.09 -1.69 10.82
CA GLU A 23 16.96 -2.73 11.36
C GLU A 23 16.48 -4.14 10.98
N ASN A 24 15.16 -4.31 10.75
CA ASN A 24 14.57 -5.61 10.44
C ASN A 24 14.23 -5.84 8.96
N LEU A 25 14.65 -4.95 8.03
CA LEU A 25 14.35 -5.07 6.60
C LEU A 25 14.68 -6.44 5.98
N ASN A 26 15.69 -7.12 6.51
CA ASN A 26 16.10 -8.44 6.07
C ASN A 26 15.60 -9.57 6.99
N SER A 27 14.79 -9.25 8.00
CA SER A 27 14.23 -10.27 8.89
C SER A 27 13.14 -11.07 8.18
N PRO A 28 13.10 -12.39 8.33
CA PRO A 28 12.02 -13.21 7.79
C PRO A 28 10.67 -12.95 8.51
N ASP A 29 10.69 -12.37 9.70
CA ASP A 29 9.49 -12.18 10.53
C ASP A 29 8.81 -10.82 10.37
N ARG A 30 9.29 -9.96 9.44
CA ARG A 30 8.71 -8.63 9.21
C ARG A 30 7.47 -8.68 8.33
N ASP A 31 6.62 -7.68 8.49
CA ASP A 31 5.50 -7.45 7.59
C ASP A 31 5.94 -6.81 6.26
N TYR A 32 5.03 -6.78 5.29
CA TYR A 32 5.24 -6.23 3.94
C TYR A 32 4.23 -5.14 3.65
N PHE A 33 4.70 -4.02 3.11
CA PHE A 33 3.85 -2.93 2.67
C PHE A 33 4.10 -2.56 1.21
N ILE A 34 3.04 -2.52 0.40
CA ILE A 34 3.09 -2.12 -1.00
C ILE A 34 2.23 -0.88 -1.22
N LEU A 35 2.86 0.23 -1.63
CA LEU A 35 2.15 1.39 -2.13
C LEU A 35 1.73 1.13 -3.59
N SER A 36 0.54 0.54 -3.80
CA SER A 36 0.06 0.19 -5.15
C SER A 36 -0.20 1.45 -5.98
N LYS A 37 -0.82 2.49 -5.39
CA LYS A 37 -0.91 3.82 -5.99
C LYS A 37 0.42 4.58 -5.91
N GLY A 38 1.41 4.17 -6.70
CA GLY A 38 2.79 4.66 -6.60
C GLY A 38 2.96 6.17 -6.70
N HIS A 39 2.00 6.88 -7.30
CA HIS A 39 1.97 8.34 -7.35
C HIS A 39 1.71 9.03 -5.99
N GLY A 40 1.38 8.26 -4.94
CA GLY A 40 1.35 8.71 -3.55
C GLY A 40 2.72 8.75 -2.86
N CYS A 41 3.80 8.55 -3.60
CA CYS A 41 5.16 8.38 -3.09
C CYS A 41 5.65 9.52 -2.20
N GLY A 42 5.17 10.76 -2.39
CA GLY A 42 5.58 11.89 -1.55
C GLY A 42 5.23 11.69 -0.07
N ALA A 43 4.01 11.20 0.24
CA ALA A 43 3.64 10.83 1.61
C ALA A 43 4.46 9.62 2.09
N PHE A 44 4.61 8.61 1.23
CA PHE A 44 5.35 7.40 1.56
C PHE A 44 6.81 7.71 1.93
N TYR A 45 7.52 8.50 1.14
CA TYR A 45 8.89 8.90 1.46
C TYR A 45 9.00 9.74 2.73
N SER A 46 8.02 10.61 2.98
CA SER A 46 7.98 11.41 4.20
C SER A 46 7.81 10.53 5.44
N VAL A 47 6.97 9.51 5.37
CA VAL A 47 6.77 8.54 6.45
C VAL A 47 8.00 7.65 6.60
N LEU A 48 8.57 7.15 5.51
CA LEU A 48 9.83 6.39 5.56
C LEU A 48 10.96 7.19 6.21
N HIS A 49 11.05 8.49 5.91
CA HIS A 49 12.01 9.37 6.60
C HIS A 49 11.70 9.52 8.08
N LYS A 50 10.44 9.75 8.46
CA LYS A 50 10.02 9.87 9.87
C LYS A 50 10.42 8.64 10.68
N TYR A 51 10.32 7.45 10.10
CA TYR A 51 10.64 6.19 10.77
C TYR A 51 12.08 5.69 10.50
N GLY A 52 12.94 6.54 9.95
CA GLY A 52 14.39 6.31 9.88
C GLY A 52 14.88 5.46 8.70
N PHE A 53 14.02 5.13 7.74
CA PHE A 53 14.44 4.41 6.52
C PHE A 53 15.20 5.30 5.53
N LEU A 54 14.93 6.61 5.55
CA LEU A 54 15.49 7.59 4.65
C LEU A 54 16.14 8.74 5.44
N SER A 55 17.21 9.29 4.91
CA SER A 55 17.85 10.48 5.46
C SER A 55 17.16 11.76 4.99
N SER A 56 17.40 12.89 5.67
CA SER A 56 16.94 14.19 5.21
C SER A 56 17.54 14.56 3.84
N GLN A 57 18.75 14.09 3.54
CA GLN A 57 19.39 14.34 2.25
C GLN A 57 18.66 13.64 1.11
N ASP A 58 18.13 12.42 1.33
CA ASP A 58 17.35 11.70 0.33
C ASP A 58 16.09 12.50 -0.05
N LEU A 59 15.41 13.14 0.93
CA LEU A 59 14.26 14.01 0.66
C LEU A 59 14.66 15.28 -0.10
N ILE A 60 15.80 15.90 0.23
CA ILE A 60 16.31 17.10 -0.48
C ILE A 60 16.63 16.77 -1.93
N ASP A 61 17.19 15.59 -2.17
CA ASP A 61 17.57 15.13 -3.51
C ASP A 61 16.41 14.47 -4.29
N TYR A 62 15.16 14.58 -3.78
CA TYR A 62 13.98 14.03 -4.45
C TYR A 62 13.88 14.50 -5.91
N SER A 63 13.67 13.55 -6.82
CA SER A 63 13.55 13.77 -8.28
C SER A 63 14.75 14.45 -8.93
N THR A 64 15.93 14.38 -8.33
CA THR A 64 17.19 14.85 -8.94
C THR A 64 18.03 13.67 -9.46
N SER A 65 19.01 13.97 -10.30
CA SER A 65 19.94 12.95 -10.82
C SER A 65 20.85 12.33 -9.75
N LYS A 66 20.92 12.92 -8.56
CA LYS A 66 21.73 12.46 -7.43
C LYS A 66 20.92 11.62 -6.45
N GLY A 67 19.59 11.79 -6.45
CA GLY A 67 18.71 11.18 -5.48
C GLY A 67 18.31 9.73 -5.85
N ILE A 68 17.93 8.98 -4.83
CA ILE A 68 17.36 7.64 -4.97
C ILE A 68 15.83 7.67 -5.09
N LEU A 69 15.21 8.82 -4.75
CA LEU A 69 13.76 9.01 -4.72
C LEU A 69 13.28 9.60 -6.03
N GLY A 70 12.48 8.84 -6.76
CA GLY A 70 11.81 9.26 -8.00
C GLY A 70 10.34 9.61 -7.77
N GLY A 71 9.63 9.99 -8.85
CA GLY A 71 8.18 10.25 -8.82
C GLY A 71 7.31 9.03 -8.53
N HIS A 72 7.93 7.84 -8.45
CA HIS A 72 7.32 6.57 -8.03
C HIS A 72 8.34 5.75 -7.24
N PRO A 73 7.90 4.84 -6.33
CA PRO A 73 8.82 3.98 -5.60
C PRO A 73 9.58 3.03 -6.53
N ASP A 74 10.87 2.90 -6.28
CA ASP A 74 11.76 1.93 -6.93
C ASP A 74 12.35 1.02 -5.84
N SER A 75 11.91 -0.23 -5.80
CA SER A 75 12.33 -1.21 -4.77
C SER A 75 13.82 -1.56 -4.85
N THR A 76 14.47 -1.23 -5.95
CA THR A 76 15.94 -1.46 -6.09
C THR A 76 16.76 -0.33 -5.47
N LYS A 77 16.14 0.79 -5.11
CA LYS A 77 16.82 2.00 -4.62
C LYS A 77 16.32 2.49 -3.27
N VAL A 78 15.00 2.35 -3.03
CA VAL A 78 14.34 2.95 -1.86
C VAL A 78 14.23 1.92 -0.75
N PRO A 79 14.98 2.07 0.37
CA PRO A 79 14.83 1.19 1.52
C PRO A 79 13.38 1.20 2.05
N GLY A 80 12.81 0.03 2.28
CA GLY A 80 11.42 -0.12 2.72
C GLY A 80 10.38 -0.12 1.61
N ALA A 81 10.76 0.07 0.33
CA ALA A 81 9.87 -0.13 -0.81
C ALA A 81 9.94 -1.58 -1.29
N GLU A 82 8.87 -2.35 -1.07
CA GLU A 82 8.81 -3.78 -1.43
C GLU A 82 8.62 -4.03 -2.92
N ALA A 83 8.01 -3.09 -3.63
CA ALA A 83 7.75 -3.19 -5.05
C ALA A 83 7.99 -1.84 -5.74
N SER A 84 8.50 -1.90 -6.96
CA SER A 84 8.49 -0.76 -7.86
C SER A 84 7.07 -0.61 -8.42
N THR A 85 6.43 0.53 -8.14
CA THR A 85 5.04 0.79 -8.52
C THR A 85 4.92 2.11 -9.26
N GLY A 86 3.73 2.38 -9.84
CA GLY A 86 3.47 3.57 -10.66
C GLY A 86 2.51 3.27 -11.80
N SER A 87 2.62 2.09 -12.43
CA SER A 87 1.59 1.57 -13.31
C SER A 87 0.45 1.05 -12.44
N LEU A 88 -0.72 1.70 -12.50
CA LEU A 88 -1.89 1.31 -11.70
C LEU A 88 -2.31 -0.14 -11.99
N GLY A 89 -2.85 -0.81 -11.00
CA GLY A 89 -3.27 -2.20 -11.09
C GLY A 89 -2.15 -3.24 -10.99
N HIS A 90 -0.89 -2.86 -10.70
CA HIS A 90 0.23 -3.81 -10.64
C HIS A 90 0.73 -4.06 -9.20
N GLY A 91 0.67 -3.06 -8.32
CA GLY A 91 1.15 -3.22 -6.95
C GLY A 91 0.31 -4.21 -6.14
N PHE A 92 -1.01 -4.12 -6.23
CA PHE A 92 -1.90 -5.03 -5.51
C PHE A 92 -1.77 -6.50 -5.94
N PRO A 93 -1.74 -6.86 -7.22
CA PRO A 93 -1.42 -8.24 -7.64
C PRO A 93 -0.08 -8.75 -7.10
N THR A 94 0.93 -7.88 -7.01
CA THR A 94 2.22 -8.22 -6.40
C THR A 94 2.04 -8.53 -4.91
N ALA A 95 1.26 -7.75 -4.16
CA ALA A 95 0.93 -8.00 -2.76
C ALA A 95 0.21 -9.35 -2.59
N VAL A 96 -0.74 -9.68 -3.47
CA VAL A 96 -1.43 -10.99 -3.49
C VAL A 96 -0.41 -12.12 -3.69
N GLY A 97 0.53 -11.95 -4.61
CA GLY A 97 1.60 -12.93 -4.85
C GLY A 97 2.49 -13.16 -3.63
N ILE A 98 2.88 -12.08 -2.94
CA ILE A 98 3.68 -12.15 -1.70
C ILE A 98 2.87 -12.86 -0.60
N ALA A 99 1.62 -12.46 -0.36
CA ALA A 99 0.76 -13.07 0.66
C ALA A 99 0.54 -14.57 0.42
N LEU A 100 0.35 -14.96 -0.83
CA LEU A 100 0.23 -16.38 -1.23
C LEU A 100 1.54 -17.14 -0.97
N GLY A 101 2.68 -16.54 -1.31
CA GLY A 101 3.99 -17.12 -1.06
C GLY A 101 4.25 -17.37 0.42
N LEU A 102 3.96 -16.38 1.27
CA LEU A 102 4.06 -16.50 2.72
C LEU A 102 3.15 -17.61 3.27
N LYS A 103 1.91 -17.67 2.81
CA LYS A 103 0.96 -18.71 3.19
C LYS A 103 1.44 -20.12 2.82
N ILE A 104 1.99 -20.30 1.61
CA ILE A 104 2.56 -21.56 1.16
C ILE A 104 3.73 -22.01 2.04
N LYS A 105 4.58 -21.05 2.42
CA LYS A 105 5.71 -21.27 3.34
C LYS A 105 5.30 -21.46 4.78
N LYS A 106 4.03 -21.20 5.13
CA LYS A 106 3.49 -21.20 6.49
C LYS A 106 4.16 -20.14 7.39
N GLU A 107 4.50 -19.02 6.82
CA GLU A 107 5.00 -17.84 7.54
C GLU A 107 3.80 -16.98 8.01
N ASN A 108 3.96 -16.30 9.14
CA ASN A 108 2.87 -15.56 9.81
C ASN A 108 2.88 -14.05 9.52
N ASN A 109 3.64 -13.62 8.53
CA ASN A 109 3.76 -12.21 8.16
C ASN A 109 2.48 -11.71 7.49
N ASN A 110 2.15 -10.45 7.76
CA ASN A 110 1.06 -9.78 7.08
C ASN A 110 1.56 -8.96 5.89
N VAL A 111 0.67 -8.79 4.92
CA VAL A 111 0.91 -7.98 3.73
C VAL A 111 -0.16 -6.90 3.67
N PHE A 112 0.25 -5.65 3.52
CA PHE A 112 -0.63 -4.50 3.38
C PHE A 112 -0.41 -3.87 2.02
N ALA A 113 -1.48 -3.55 1.32
CA ALA A 113 -1.42 -2.86 0.03
C ALA A 113 -2.33 -1.63 0.06
N LEU A 114 -1.78 -0.47 -0.30
CA LEU A 114 -2.52 0.79 -0.36
C LEU A 114 -2.80 1.15 -1.83
N LEU A 115 -4.08 1.11 -2.18
CA LEU A 115 -4.61 1.37 -3.51
C LEU A 115 -5.30 2.74 -3.57
N GLY A 116 -5.55 3.23 -4.77
CA GLY A 116 -6.44 4.36 -5.01
C GLY A 116 -7.80 3.92 -5.55
N ASP A 117 -8.83 4.77 -5.37
CA ASP A 117 -10.16 4.55 -5.95
C ASP A 117 -10.11 4.44 -7.49
N GLY A 118 -9.35 5.32 -8.14
CA GLY A 118 -9.13 5.27 -9.58
C GLY A 118 -8.36 4.01 -10.03
N GLU A 119 -7.49 3.48 -9.21
CA GLU A 119 -6.78 2.23 -9.47
C GLU A 119 -7.74 1.04 -9.51
N CYS A 120 -8.85 1.09 -8.78
CA CYS A 120 -9.89 0.05 -8.82
C CYS A 120 -10.65 0.00 -10.17
N GLN A 121 -10.34 0.86 -11.13
CA GLN A 121 -10.81 0.72 -12.52
C GLN A 121 -9.97 -0.28 -13.33
N GLU A 122 -8.77 -0.63 -12.86
CA GLU A 122 -7.93 -1.62 -13.52
C GLU A 122 -8.49 -3.04 -13.31
N GLY A 123 -8.64 -3.79 -14.40
CA GLY A 123 -9.18 -5.17 -14.34
C GLY A 123 -8.33 -6.10 -13.47
N THR A 124 -7.02 -5.90 -13.46
CA THR A 124 -6.06 -6.69 -12.67
C THR A 124 -6.31 -6.61 -11.17
N ILE A 125 -6.89 -5.52 -10.66
CA ILE A 125 -7.29 -5.40 -9.25
C ILE A 125 -8.35 -6.45 -8.92
N TRP A 126 -9.37 -6.60 -9.76
CA TRP A 126 -10.47 -7.55 -9.53
C TRP A 126 -10.05 -8.99 -9.77
N GLU A 127 -9.18 -9.24 -10.74
CA GLU A 127 -8.56 -10.56 -10.94
C GLU A 127 -7.77 -10.98 -9.69
N ALA A 128 -6.95 -10.08 -9.15
CA ALA A 128 -6.16 -10.32 -7.95
C ALA A 128 -7.05 -10.48 -6.70
N ALA A 129 -8.09 -9.64 -6.56
CA ALA A 129 -9.05 -9.75 -5.46
C ALA A 129 -9.77 -11.11 -5.45
N ASN A 130 -10.18 -11.60 -6.63
CA ASN A 130 -10.79 -12.91 -6.78
C ASN A 130 -9.83 -14.04 -6.39
N ILE A 131 -8.57 -13.97 -6.82
CA ILE A 131 -7.54 -14.94 -6.45
C ILE A 131 -7.33 -14.95 -4.95
N ALA A 132 -7.16 -13.76 -4.32
CA ALA A 132 -6.93 -13.64 -2.89
C ALA A 132 -8.06 -14.26 -2.06
N ALA A 133 -9.31 -13.98 -2.42
CA ALA A 133 -10.49 -14.55 -1.76
C ALA A 133 -10.55 -16.06 -1.93
N ASN A 134 -10.36 -16.59 -3.16
CA ASN A 134 -10.36 -18.04 -3.43
C ASN A 134 -9.23 -18.75 -2.67
N GLN A 135 -8.08 -18.13 -2.56
CA GLN A 135 -6.94 -18.67 -1.81
C GLN A 135 -7.05 -18.40 -0.30
N LYS A 136 -8.11 -17.71 0.16
CA LYS A 136 -8.33 -17.37 1.58
C LYS A 136 -7.08 -16.74 2.20
N LEU A 137 -6.58 -15.67 1.59
CA LEU A 137 -5.38 -14.97 2.06
C LEU A 137 -5.74 -14.05 3.23
N ASN A 138 -5.91 -14.63 4.41
CA ASN A 138 -6.23 -13.92 5.64
C ASN A 138 -5.06 -13.11 6.22
N ASN A 139 -3.90 -13.20 5.58
CA ASN A 139 -2.69 -12.41 5.86
C ASN A 139 -2.53 -11.22 4.91
N LEU A 140 -3.57 -10.86 4.15
CA LEU A 140 -3.55 -9.74 3.20
C LEU A 140 -4.62 -8.71 3.57
N CYS A 141 -4.20 -7.45 3.74
CA CYS A 141 -5.06 -6.30 3.92
C CYS A 141 -4.95 -5.37 2.70
N ALA A 142 -6.06 -5.10 2.03
CA ALA A 142 -6.17 -4.11 0.97
C ALA A 142 -6.80 -2.83 1.53
N ILE A 143 -6.07 -1.73 1.50
CA ILE A 143 -6.55 -0.41 1.93
C ILE A 143 -6.84 0.40 0.68
N VAL A 144 -8.06 0.85 0.49
CA VAL A 144 -8.44 1.68 -0.65
C VAL A 144 -8.64 3.11 -0.20
N ASP A 145 -7.77 4.01 -0.66
CA ASP A 145 -7.95 5.45 -0.50
C ASP A 145 -9.06 5.92 -1.42
N TRP A 146 -10.28 5.97 -0.85
CA TRP A 146 -11.48 6.41 -1.56
C TRP A 146 -11.66 7.93 -1.40
N ASN A 147 -10.79 8.68 -2.03
CA ASN A 147 -10.73 10.14 -1.93
C ASN A 147 -11.64 10.86 -2.95
N GLY A 148 -12.39 10.13 -3.77
CA GLY A 148 -13.33 10.67 -4.73
C GLY A 148 -12.70 11.28 -5.99
N SER A 149 -11.38 11.19 -6.17
CA SER A 149 -10.72 11.79 -7.34
C SER A 149 -11.08 11.07 -8.65
N ALA A 150 -11.35 9.79 -8.61
CA ALA A 150 -11.82 9.02 -9.77
C ALA A 150 -13.26 9.34 -10.18
N ALA A 151 -14.10 9.76 -9.24
CA ALA A 151 -15.52 10.00 -9.47
C ALA A 151 -15.80 11.09 -10.52
N GLN A 152 -14.83 12.00 -10.76
CA GLN A 152 -14.94 13.05 -11.75
C GLN A 152 -14.72 12.55 -13.19
N LEU A 153 -13.97 11.46 -13.36
CA LEU A 153 -13.60 10.90 -14.66
C LEU A 153 -14.41 9.65 -15.00
N LEU A 154 -14.42 8.71 -14.09
CA LEU A 154 -15.10 7.43 -14.23
C LEU A 154 -15.61 7.01 -12.86
N PRO A 155 -16.87 7.30 -12.50
CA PRO A 155 -17.42 6.96 -11.19
C PRO A 155 -17.41 5.46 -10.94
N ILE A 156 -17.02 5.08 -9.73
CA ILE A 156 -17.22 3.73 -9.22
C ILE A 156 -18.38 3.81 -8.22
N ASP A 157 -19.52 3.28 -8.63
CA ASP A 157 -20.66 3.15 -7.74
C ASP A 157 -20.41 2.03 -6.74
N ASP A 158 -20.72 2.28 -5.48
CA ASP A 158 -20.69 1.29 -4.38
C ASP A 158 -19.43 0.39 -4.39
N LEU A 159 -18.28 1.02 -4.23
CA LEU A 159 -16.99 0.33 -4.19
C LEU A 159 -16.92 -0.71 -3.06
N PRO A 160 -17.43 -0.45 -1.83
CA PRO A 160 -17.51 -1.45 -0.77
C PRO A 160 -18.28 -2.70 -1.16
N MET A 161 -19.43 -2.56 -1.85
CA MET A 161 -20.21 -3.71 -2.29
C MET A 161 -19.47 -4.53 -3.33
N LYS A 162 -18.71 -3.89 -4.22
CA LYS A 162 -17.89 -4.61 -5.22
C LYS A 162 -16.86 -5.50 -4.52
N TRP A 163 -16.10 -4.98 -3.56
CA TRP A 163 -15.16 -5.78 -2.79
C TRP A 163 -15.84 -6.92 -2.02
N LYS A 164 -17.00 -6.66 -1.39
CA LYS A 164 -17.80 -7.71 -0.74
C LYS A 164 -18.24 -8.79 -1.71
N ALA A 165 -18.65 -8.42 -2.94
CA ALA A 165 -19.04 -9.38 -3.98
C ALA A 165 -17.88 -10.29 -4.43
N PHE A 166 -16.63 -9.82 -4.30
CA PHE A 166 -15.43 -10.62 -4.52
C PHE A 166 -15.02 -11.47 -3.30
N GLY A 167 -15.80 -11.45 -2.21
CA GLY A 167 -15.59 -12.29 -1.03
C GLY A 167 -14.66 -11.69 0.03
N TRP A 168 -14.53 -10.37 0.05
CA TRP A 168 -13.74 -9.64 1.03
C TRP A 168 -14.60 -9.16 2.20
N ASP A 169 -14.05 -9.20 3.40
CA ASP A 169 -14.58 -8.47 4.55
C ASP A 169 -14.20 -6.99 4.38
N VAL A 170 -15.19 -6.11 4.41
CA VAL A 170 -15.00 -4.68 4.09
C VAL A 170 -15.44 -3.80 5.24
N TYR A 171 -14.56 -2.90 5.65
CA TYR A 171 -14.78 -1.87 6.65
C TYR A 171 -14.61 -0.49 6.01
N GLU A 172 -15.47 0.43 6.36
CA GLU A 172 -15.40 1.82 5.94
C GLU A 172 -15.03 2.66 7.17
N ILE A 173 -13.96 3.42 7.07
CA ILE A 173 -13.41 4.23 8.15
C ILE A 173 -13.03 5.61 7.63
N ASP A 174 -12.94 6.60 8.53
CA ASP A 174 -12.31 7.88 8.22
C ASP A 174 -10.78 7.74 8.33
N GLY A 175 -10.09 7.75 7.20
CA GLY A 175 -8.62 7.62 7.11
C GLY A 175 -7.84 8.79 7.71
N HIS A 176 -8.51 9.86 8.18
CA HIS A 176 -7.94 10.99 8.90
C HIS A 176 -8.30 11.00 10.39
N SER A 177 -9.08 10.03 10.85
CA SER A 177 -9.45 9.85 12.25
C SER A 177 -8.56 8.81 12.92
N SER A 178 -7.70 9.23 13.86
CA SER A 178 -6.86 8.29 14.61
C SER A 178 -7.69 7.21 15.32
N ALA A 179 -8.86 7.58 15.86
CA ALA A 179 -9.74 6.63 16.56
C ALA A 179 -10.33 5.57 15.61
N ASP A 180 -10.54 5.91 14.33
CA ASP A 180 -11.04 4.97 13.34
C ASP A 180 -9.91 4.08 12.80
N LEU A 181 -8.70 4.62 12.69
CA LEU A 181 -7.50 3.87 12.27
C LEU A 181 -7.07 2.82 13.31
N GLU A 182 -7.37 3.03 14.60
CA GLU A 182 -7.08 2.10 15.70
C GLU A 182 -8.07 0.93 15.80
N ARG A 183 -9.17 0.93 15.05
CA ARG A 183 -10.24 -0.10 15.07
C ARG A 183 -9.95 -1.26 14.17
#